data_76c579bfd39bb525f49da7bd332cf025
#
_entry.id   76c579bfd39bb525f49da7bd332cf025
#
_cell.length_a   1.000
_cell.length_b   1.000
_cell.length_c   1.000
_cell.angle_alpha   90.00
_cell.angle_beta   90.00
_cell.angle_gamma   90.00
#
_symmetry.space_group_name_H-M   'P 1'
#
loop_
_entity.id
_entity.type
_entity.pdbx_description
1 polymer ?
#
loop_
_entity_poly.entity_id
_entity_poly.type
_entity_poly.pdbx_seq_one_letter_code
_entity_poly.pdbx_strand_id
1 'polypeptide(L)'
;MSNTTPDFQADEFLLDYYVGKTPLVRLQRLANHTQATVLAKLEGNNPAGSVKDRPAYNMIMQAEKRGQIKPGDTLIEATSGNTGIALAMVAAMRGYKMKLIMPNNMSQERKDAMRAYGAELIEVTKEQGMEGARDLALQMQNEGKGLVLNQFGNPDNVEAHYLTTGPEIWQQTGGKITHFVSSMGTTGTIMGVSKYLKEMNPDIQIVGLQPSDGSSIAGIRRWPEEYLPTIFDRSRVDRIIDIPQIEAEKTMRKLAQKEGISAGTSSGGAVWASIKLAEENPGAVIVCIICDRGDRYLSTGLFSVQDPE
;
A
#
# COMPACT_ATOMS: atom_id res chain seq x y z
N MET A 1 13.29 -2.35 45.76
CA MET A 1 13.04 -2.18 44.32
C MET A 1 13.03 -3.58 43.71
N SER A 2 11.84 -4.14 43.44
CA SER A 2 11.70 -5.47 42.87
C SER A 2 12.09 -5.39 41.39
N ASN A 3 13.24 -5.98 41.03
CA ASN A 3 13.63 -6.23 39.65
C ASN A 3 12.73 -7.33 39.09
N THR A 4 11.55 -6.97 38.63
CA THR A 4 10.79 -7.83 37.74
C THR A 4 11.35 -7.67 36.35
N THR A 5 12.20 -8.61 35.92
CA THR A 5 12.48 -8.81 34.48
C THR A 5 11.13 -8.97 33.79
N PRO A 6 10.86 -8.27 32.68
CA PRO A 6 9.66 -8.47 31.91
C PRO A 6 9.55 -9.95 31.55
N ASP A 7 8.40 -10.58 31.73
CA ASP A 7 8.15 -11.93 31.26
C ASP A 7 8.42 -11.99 29.75
N PHE A 8 9.33 -12.87 29.35
CA PHE A 8 9.65 -13.09 27.95
C PHE A 8 8.46 -13.76 27.25
N GLN A 9 7.80 -13.01 26.38
CA GLN A 9 6.68 -13.51 25.57
C GLN A 9 7.18 -13.80 24.16
N ALA A 10 7.45 -15.07 23.85
CA ALA A 10 8.03 -15.51 22.56
C ALA A 10 7.17 -15.09 21.35
N ASP A 11 5.86 -14.99 21.51
CA ASP A 11 4.92 -14.59 20.45
C ASP A 11 5.10 -13.14 20.00
N GLU A 12 5.67 -12.26 20.83
CA GLU A 12 6.01 -10.88 20.43
C GLU A 12 7.21 -10.80 19.47
N PHE A 13 7.91 -11.91 19.25
CA PHE A 13 9.06 -12.01 18.34
C PHE A 13 8.72 -12.70 17.01
N LEU A 14 7.46 -13.03 16.77
CA LEU A 14 7.00 -13.52 15.48
C LEU A 14 6.93 -12.37 14.47
N LEU A 15 7.20 -12.66 13.19
CA LEU A 15 7.17 -11.66 12.12
C LEU A 15 5.79 -11.02 11.96
N ASP A 16 4.72 -11.77 12.23
CA ASP A 16 3.32 -11.31 12.25
C ASP A 16 3.14 -10.04 13.10
N TYR A 17 3.82 -9.98 14.24
CA TYR A 17 3.74 -8.85 15.17
C TYR A 17 4.26 -7.54 14.57
N TYR A 18 5.10 -7.63 13.55
CA TYR A 18 5.73 -6.48 12.89
C TYR A 18 5.06 -6.05 11.60
N VAL A 19 3.97 -6.70 11.19
CA VAL A 19 3.11 -6.19 10.11
C VAL A 19 2.32 -5.01 10.65
N GLY A 20 2.55 -3.83 10.07
CA GLY A 20 2.06 -2.58 10.62
C GLY A 20 3.04 -1.94 11.62
N LYS A 21 2.52 -1.14 12.55
CA LYS A 21 3.29 -0.39 13.56
C LYS A 21 4.37 0.49 12.92
N THR A 22 4.07 1.02 11.76
CA THR A 22 5.02 1.79 10.96
C THR A 22 5.24 3.19 11.53
N PRO A 23 6.43 3.79 11.31
CA PRO A 23 6.70 5.14 11.76
C PRO A 23 5.83 6.19 11.07
N LEU A 24 5.54 7.27 11.80
CA LEU A 24 5.00 8.51 11.26
C LEU A 24 6.04 9.60 11.47
N VAL A 25 6.54 10.22 10.38
CA VAL A 25 7.62 11.20 10.43
C VAL A 25 7.21 12.53 9.82
N ARG A 26 7.70 13.64 10.38
CA ARG A 26 7.45 14.97 9.86
C ARG A 26 8.41 15.28 8.70
N LEU A 27 7.90 15.81 7.59
CA LEU A 27 8.73 16.40 6.54
C LEU A 27 9.28 17.73 7.02
N GLN A 28 10.60 17.87 6.97
CA GLN A 28 11.28 19.00 7.58
C GLN A 28 11.68 20.10 6.58
N ARG A 29 11.88 19.73 5.31
CA ARG A 29 12.42 20.61 4.28
C ARG A 29 11.48 20.85 3.12
N LEU A 30 10.76 19.82 2.66
CA LEU A 30 9.90 19.94 1.49
C LEU A 30 8.65 20.80 1.76
N ALA A 31 8.18 20.82 3.00
CA ALA A 31 7.01 21.57 3.42
C ALA A 31 7.33 22.79 4.34
N ASN A 32 8.60 23.16 4.52
CA ASN A 32 9.02 24.16 5.48
C ASN A 32 8.55 25.59 5.16
N HIS A 33 8.15 25.85 3.92
CA HIS A 33 7.60 27.14 3.47
C HIS A 33 6.11 27.27 3.78
N THR A 34 5.45 26.20 4.25
CA THR A 34 4.03 26.20 4.62
C THR A 34 3.86 26.42 6.14
N GLN A 35 2.68 26.82 6.56
CA GLN A 35 2.30 26.90 7.97
C GLN A 35 1.60 25.63 8.47
N ALA A 36 1.57 24.56 7.67
CA ALA A 36 0.98 23.28 8.00
C ALA A 36 2.05 22.28 8.44
N THR A 37 1.62 21.18 9.07
CA THR A 37 2.47 20.05 9.40
C THR A 37 2.16 18.90 8.44
N VAL A 38 3.14 18.48 7.64
CA VAL A 38 3.03 17.33 6.75
C VAL A 38 3.75 16.14 7.36
N LEU A 39 3.03 15.05 7.54
CA LEU A 39 3.49 13.80 8.16
C LEU A 39 3.43 12.65 7.14
N ALA A 40 4.51 11.90 7.06
CA ALA A 40 4.69 10.75 6.17
C ALA A 40 4.57 9.44 6.96
N LYS A 41 3.58 8.62 6.66
CA LYS A 41 3.41 7.28 7.22
C LYS A 41 4.23 6.28 6.42
N LEU A 42 5.33 5.79 7.00
CA LEU A 42 6.36 5.01 6.30
C LEU A 42 5.98 3.53 6.15
N GLU A 43 5.07 3.23 5.25
CA GLU A 43 4.60 1.85 5.01
C GLU A 43 5.66 0.94 4.35
N GLY A 44 6.72 1.50 3.81
CA GLY A 44 7.92 0.77 3.39
C GLY A 44 8.65 0.07 4.53
N ASN A 45 8.35 0.40 5.78
CA ASN A 45 8.92 -0.25 6.97
C ASN A 45 8.20 -1.56 7.37
N ASN A 46 7.13 -1.92 6.69
CA ASN A 46 6.57 -3.27 6.83
C ASN A 46 7.58 -4.35 6.40
N PRO A 47 7.48 -5.59 6.90
CA PRO A 47 8.45 -6.66 6.64
C PRO A 47 8.74 -6.94 5.16
N ALA A 48 7.71 -7.02 4.31
CA ALA A 48 7.89 -7.16 2.86
C ALA A 48 8.09 -5.82 2.14
N GLY A 49 8.10 -4.69 2.86
CA GLY A 49 8.51 -3.37 2.38
C GLY A 49 7.42 -2.56 1.71
N SER A 50 6.15 -2.79 1.99
CA SER A 50 5.08 -1.95 1.45
C SER A 50 3.80 -1.93 2.31
N VAL A 51 2.90 -1.00 1.97
CA VAL A 51 1.54 -0.92 2.53
C VAL A 51 0.73 -2.20 2.31
N LYS A 52 1.08 -3.02 1.32
CA LYS A 52 0.35 -4.24 0.97
C LYS A 52 0.56 -5.40 1.93
N ASP A 53 1.54 -5.31 2.81
CA ASP A 53 1.77 -6.31 3.85
C ASP A 53 0.55 -6.46 4.77
N ARG A 54 -0.09 -5.33 5.09
CA ARG A 54 -1.28 -5.29 5.96
C ARG A 54 -2.48 -6.02 5.35
N PRO A 55 -2.96 -5.67 4.14
CA PRO A 55 -4.07 -6.40 3.53
C PRO A 55 -3.72 -7.84 3.17
N ALA A 56 -2.49 -8.13 2.73
CA ALA A 56 -2.07 -9.51 2.47
C ALA A 56 -2.18 -10.38 3.73
N TYR A 57 -1.68 -9.88 4.85
CA TYR A 57 -1.79 -10.56 6.13
C TYR A 57 -3.25 -10.75 6.55
N ASN A 58 -4.04 -9.68 6.55
CA ASN A 58 -5.42 -9.76 7.01
C ASN A 58 -6.31 -10.65 6.13
N MET A 59 -6.18 -10.58 4.80
CA MET A 59 -6.94 -11.43 3.88
C MET A 59 -6.70 -12.93 4.14
N ILE A 60 -5.44 -13.32 4.37
CA ILE A 60 -5.08 -14.71 4.66
C ILE A 60 -5.59 -15.10 6.05
N MET A 61 -5.36 -14.28 7.08
CA MET A 61 -5.78 -14.57 8.44
C MET A 61 -7.30 -14.67 8.59
N GLN A 62 -8.06 -13.81 7.93
CA GLN A 62 -9.51 -13.85 7.97
C GLN A 62 -10.07 -15.05 7.21
N ALA A 63 -9.47 -15.41 6.07
CA ALA A 63 -9.85 -16.64 5.35
C ALA A 63 -9.58 -17.90 6.19
N GLU A 64 -8.44 -17.95 6.90
CA GLU A 64 -8.11 -19.02 7.84
C GLU A 64 -9.12 -19.08 9.00
N LYS A 65 -9.40 -17.94 9.62
CA LYS A 65 -10.37 -17.83 10.72
C LYS A 65 -11.79 -18.26 10.34
N ARG A 66 -12.20 -18.01 9.09
CA ARG A 66 -13.48 -18.48 8.56
C ARG A 66 -13.47 -19.94 8.13
N GLY A 67 -12.33 -20.62 8.24
CA GLY A 67 -12.18 -22.02 7.81
C GLY A 67 -12.19 -22.23 6.28
N GLN A 68 -11.98 -21.17 5.51
CA GLN A 68 -11.91 -21.24 4.05
C GLN A 68 -10.61 -21.85 3.56
N ILE A 69 -9.54 -21.70 4.33
CA ILE A 69 -8.21 -22.21 4.07
C ILE A 69 -7.58 -22.74 5.37
N LYS A 70 -6.58 -23.60 5.23
CA LYS A 70 -5.71 -24.06 6.31
C LYS A 70 -4.27 -24.18 5.82
N PRO A 71 -3.26 -24.14 6.71
CA PRO A 71 -1.86 -24.33 6.32
C PRO A 71 -1.68 -25.55 5.40
N GLY A 72 -0.91 -25.39 4.33
CA GLY A 72 -0.71 -26.37 3.26
C GLY A 72 -1.58 -26.15 2.03
N ASP A 73 -2.67 -25.40 2.12
CA ASP A 73 -3.53 -25.08 0.99
C ASP A 73 -2.83 -24.14 0.00
N THR A 74 -3.37 -24.07 -1.22
CA THR A 74 -2.86 -23.20 -2.29
C THR A 74 -3.70 -21.93 -2.40
N LEU A 75 -3.00 -20.79 -2.37
CA LEU A 75 -3.56 -19.46 -2.62
C LEU A 75 -3.18 -18.99 -4.01
N ILE A 76 -4.07 -18.26 -4.66
CA ILE A 76 -3.87 -17.75 -6.02
C ILE A 76 -4.17 -16.25 -6.01
N GLU A 77 -3.35 -15.46 -6.71
CA GLU A 77 -3.65 -14.04 -6.96
C GLU A 77 -3.05 -13.57 -8.28
N ALA A 78 -3.83 -12.78 -9.02
CA ALA A 78 -3.35 -12.07 -10.19
C ALA A 78 -2.76 -10.72 -9.77
N THR A 79 -1.44 -10.60 -9.74
CA THR A 79 -0.76 -9.38 -9.31
C THR A 79 0.70 -9.37 -9.75
N SER A 80 1.20 -8.20 -10.08
CA SER A 80 2.57 -8.00 -10.55
C SER A 80 3.40 -7.06 -9.66
N GLY A 81 2.82 -6.61 -8.55
CA GLY A 81 3.42 -5.58 -7.72
C GLY A 81 3.60 -5.97 -6.26
N ASN A 82 3.51 -4.96 -5.41
CA ASN A 82 3.70 -5.08 -3.97
C ASN A 82 2.78 -6.11 -3.30
N THR A 83 1.55 -6.26 -3.80
CA THR A 83 0.61 -7.26 -3.29
C THR A 83 1.16 -8.68 -3.46
N GLY A 84 1.74 -9.01 -4.61
CA GLY A 84 2.32 -10.33 -4.84
C GLY A 84 3.49 -10.63 -3.90
N ILE A 85 4.37 -9.66 -3.68
CA ILE A 85 5.49 -9.81 -2.75
C ILE A 85 4.98 -10.01 -1.31
N ALA A 86 4.00 -9.21 -0.89
CA ALA A 86 3.41 -9.31 0.44
C ALA A 86 2.68 -10.65 0.66
N LEU A 87 1.88 -11.10 -0.32
CA LEU A 87 1.20 -12.39 -0.25
C LEU A 87 2.19 -13.55 -0.21
N ALA A 88 3.26 -13.50 -0.99
CA ALA A 88 4.32 -14.51 -0.97
C ALA A 88 4.99 -14.60 0.42
N MET A 89 5.30 -13.44 1.04
CA MET A 89 5.85 -13.39 2.39
C MET A 89 4.90 -14.00 3.41
N VAL A 90 3.62 -13.58 3.42
CA VAL A 90 2.65 -14.09 4.39
C VAL A 90 2.38 -15.59 4.19
N ALA A 91 2.31 -16.05 2.94
CA ALA A 91 2.17 -17.47 2.63
C ALA A 91 3.35 -18.28 3.18
N ALA A 92 4.58 -17.78 3.04
CA ALA A 92 5.77 -18.41 3.61
C ALA A 92 5.71 -18.47 5.15
N MET A 93 5.29 -17.36 5.80
CA MET A 93 5.14 -17.30 7.26
C MET A 93 4.11 -18.28 7.80
N ARG A 94 3.02 -18.47 7.07
CA ARG A 94 1.83 -19.23 7.53
C ARG A 94 1.74 -20.64 6.95
N GLY A 95 2.71 -21.06 6.12
CA GLY A 95 2.78 -22.41 5.55
C GLY A 95 1.78 -22.67 4.42
N TYR A 96 1.43 -21.63 3.65
CA TYR A 96 0.61 -21.75 2.43
C TYR A 96 1.47 -21.86 1.18
N LYS A 97 0.93 -22.49 0.13
CA LYS A 97 1.50 -22.44 -1.21
C LYS A 97 0.95 -21.23 -1.94
N MET A 98 1.81 -20.39 -2.49
CA MET A 98 1.39 -19.17 -3.20
C MET A 98 1.65 -19.28 -4.69
N LYS A 99 0.59 -19.11 -5.50
CA LYS A 99 0.68 -18.99 -6.97
C LYS A 99 0.33 -17.57 -7.38
N LEU A 100 1.25 -16.89 -8.05
CA LEU A 100 1.09 -15.52 -8.51
C LEU A 100 1.09 -15.49 -10.04
N ILE A 101 0.05 -14.88 -10.61
CA ILE A 101 -0.16 -14.83 -12.05
C ILE A 101 0.08 -13.38 -12.52
N MET A 102 0.93 -13.21 -13.52
CA MET A 102 1.31 -11.88 -14.00
C MET A 102 1.74 -11.89 -15.46
N PRO A 103 1.70 -10.74 -16.17
CA PRO A 103 2.30 -10.61 -17.46
C PRO A 103 3.82 -10.84 -17.44
N ASN A 104 4.35 -11.45 -18.49
CA ASN A 104 5.77 -11.84 -18.59
C ASN A 104 6.76 -10.65 -18.66
N ASN A 105 6.27 -9.44 -18.98
CA ASN A 105 7.07 -8.22 -19.10
C ASN A 105 7.30 -7.48 -17.77
N MET A 106 7.00 -8.10 -16.64
CA MET A 106 7.30 -7.52 -15.32
C MET A 106 8.81 -7.56 -15.03
N SER A 107 9.27 -6.61 -14.20
CA SER A 107 10.69 -6.53 -13.85
C SER A 107 11.20 -7.80 -13.17
N GLN A 108 12.45 -8.16 -13.46
CA GLN A 108 13.07 -9.35 -12.92
C GLN A 108 13.17 -9.29 -11.40
N GLU A 109 13.48 -8.12 -10.83
CA GLU A 109 13.58 -7.93 -9.39
C GLU A 109 12.29 -8.27 -8.64
N ARG A 110 11.13 -7.90 -9.20
CA ARG A 110 9.83 -8.25 -8.62
C ARG A 110 9.58 -9.74 -8.66
N LYS A 111 9.89 -10.39 -9.77
CA LYS A 111 9.78 -11.85 -9.93
C LYS A 111 10.69 -12.57 -8.93
N ASP A 112 11.93 -12.10 -8.79
CA ASP A 112 12.90 -12.70 -7.89
C ASP A 112 12.53 -12.49 -6.42
N ALA A 113 11.99 -11.32 -6.05
CA ALA A 113 11.48 -11.08 -4.71
C ALA A 113 10.34 -12.04 -4.33
N MET A 114 9.40 -12.30 -5.25
CA MET A 114 8.30 -13.25 -5.03
C MET A 114 8.83 -14.68 -4.93
N ARG A 115 9.76 -15.08 -5.81
CA ARG A 115 10.39 -16.42 -5.76
C ARG A 115 11.22 -16.64 -4.51
N ALA A 116 11.87 -15.58 -3.99
CA ALA A 116 12.65 -15.67 -2.76
C ALA A 116 11.79 -16.09 -1.55
N TYR A 117 10.50 -15.74 -1.54
CA TYR A 117 9.53 -16.20 -0.55
C TYR A 117 8.89 -17.57 -0.91
N GLY A 118 9.32 -18.20 -2.00
CA GLY A 118 8.82 -19.52 -2.40
C GLY A 118 7.54 -19.51 -3.24
N ALA A 119 7.11 -18.36 -3.77
CA ALA A 119 5.95 -18.30 -4.65
C ALA A 119 6.23 -18.93 -6.02
N GLU A 120 5.26 -19.67 -6.53
CA GLU A 120 5.21 -20.14 -7.92
C GLU A 120 4.69 -19.02 -8.81
N LEU A 121 5.45 -18.64 -9.85
CA LEU A 121 5.03 -17.62 -10.80
C LEU A 121 4.49 -18.26 -12.07
N ILE A 122 3.29 -17.85 -12.45
CA ILE A 122 2.63 -18.24 -13.70
C ILE A 122 2.57 -17.00 -14.59
N GLU A 123 3.22 -17.06 -15.75
CA GLU A 123 3.31 -15.90 -16.62
C GLU A 123 2.28 -16.02 -17.76
N VAL A 124 1.53 -14.95 -17.99
CA VAL A 124 0.71 -14.75 -19.19
C VAL A 124 1.45 -13.82 -20.17
N THR A 125 1.01 -13.76 -21.40
CA THR A 125 1.66 -12.87 -22.36
C THR A 125 1.39 -11.40 -22.04
N LYS A 126 2.25 -10.51 -22.56
CA LYS A 126 2.07 -9.06 -22.42
C LYS A 126 0.72 -8.60 -22.98
N GLU A 127 0.29 -9.21 -24.09
CA GLU A 127 -0.98 -8.91 -24.76
C GLU A 127 -2.19 -9.32 -23.95
N GLN A 128 -2.11 -10.43 -23.21
CA GLN A 128 -3.15 -10.85 -22.26
C GLN A 128 -3.24 -9.89 -21.06
N GLY A 129 -2.13 -9.30 -20.66
CA GLY A 129 -2.08 -8.30 -19.61
C GLY A 129 -2.57 -8.80 -18.25
N MET A 130 -2.95 -7.86 -17.40
CA MET A 130 -3.51 -8.17 -16.08
C MET A 130 -4.92 -8.76 -16.14
N GLU A 131 -5.69 -8.44 -17.18
CA GLU A 131 -7.01 -9.02 -17.43
C GLU A 131 -6.88 -10.54 -17.66
N GLY A 132 -5.99 -10.96 -18.55
CA GLY A 132 -5.74 -12.39 -18.80
C GLY A 132 -5.18 -13.10 -17.56
N ALA A 133 -4.36 -12.43 -16.75
CA ALA A 133 -3.91 -12.99 -15.47
C ALA A 133 -5.08 -13.22 -14.49
N ARG A 134 -6.03 -12.30 -14.41
CA ARG A 134 -7.23 -12.43 -13.56
C ARG A 134 -8.16 -13.54 -14.04
N ASP A 135 -8.38 -13.64 -15.36
CA ASP A 135 -9.19 -14.70 -15.94
C ASP A 135 -8.59 -16.08 -15.66
N LEU A 136 -7.27 -16.23 -15.81
CA LEU A 136 -6.57 -17.46 -15.50
C LEU A 136 -6.66 -17.81 -14.00
N ALA A 137 -6.55 -16.81 -13.11
CA ALA A 137 -6.71 -17.03 -11.68
C ALA A 137 -8.09 -17.61 -11.36
N LEU A 138 -9.15 -17.02 -11.90
CA LEU A 138 -10.52 -17.49 -11.71
C LEU A 138 -10.75 -18.87 -12.32
N GLN A 139 -10.20 -19.14 -13.51
CA GLN A 139 -10.22 -20.46 -14.11
C GLN A 139 -9.58 -21.50 -13.19
N MET A 140 -8.39 -21.22 -12.68
CA MET A 140 -7.69 -22.14 -11.77
C MET A 140 -8.46 -22.38 -10.47
N GLN A 141 -9.13 -21.35 -9.92
CA GLN A 141 -10.02 -21.54 -8.77
C GLN A 141 -11.20 -22.44 -9.09
N ASN A 142 -11.86 -22.24 -10.24
CA ASN A 142 -12.99 -23.06 -10.67
C ASN A 142 -12.58 -24.53 -10.93
N GLU A 143 -11.33 -24.76 -11.28
CA GLU A 143 -10.72 -26.09 -11.42
C GLU A 143 -10.27 -26.69 -10.07
N GLY A 144 -10.51 -26.01 -8.96
CA GLY A 144 -10.12 -26.48 -7.60
C GLY A 144 -8.63 -26.44 -7.30
N LYS A 145 -7.85 -25.61 -8.03
CA LYS A 145 -6.39 -25.52 -7.88
C LYS A 145 -5.93 -24.59 -6.75
N GLY A 146 -6.87 -23.91 -6.08
CA GLY A 146 -6.59 -23.01 -4.96
C GLY A 146 -7.66 -21.96 -4.78
N LEU A 147 -7.52 -21.11 -3.75
CA LEU A 147 -8.41 -19.99 -3.47
C LEU A 147 -7.82 -18.68 -4.01
N VAL A 148 -8.61 -17.91 -4.76
CA VAL A 148 -8.28 -16.54 -5.18
C VAL A 148 -8.68 -15.58 -4.06
N LEU A 149 -7.73 -14.77 -3.57
CA LEU A 149 -7.97 -13.81 -2.48
C LEU A 149 -8.72 -12.56 -2.94
N ASN A 150 -8.55 -12.15 -4.21
CA ASN A 150 -9.27 -11.04 -4.86
C ASN A 150 -9.13 -9.69 -4.15
N GLN A 151 -7.96 -9.09 -4.20
CA GLN A 151 -7.65 -7.81 -3.53
C GLN A 151 -8.59 -6.65 -3.88
N PHE A 152 -9.26 -6.67 -5.05
CA PHE A 152 -10.14 -5.60 -5.52
C PHE A 152 -11.59 -5.71 -5.04
N GLY A 153 -11.96 -6.87 -4.51
CA GLY A 153 -13.32 -7.16 -4.03
C GLY A 153 -13.37 -7.74 -2.62
N ASN A 154 -12.23 -7.94 -1.98
CA ASN A 154 -12.16 -8.56 -0.66
C ASN A 154 -12.28 -7.51 0.45
N PRO A 155 -13.35 -7.55 1.28
CA PRO A 155 -13.54 -6.60 2.37
C PRO A 155 -12.43 -6.66 3.43
N ASP A 156 -11.72 -7.78 3.55
CA ASP A 156 -10.61 -7.92 4.49
C ASP A 156 -9.41 -7.01 4.14
N ASN A 157 -9.32 -6.57 2.87
CA ASN A 157 -8.36 -5.54 2.46
C ASN A 157 -8.68 -4.19 3.13
N VAL A 158 -9.94 -3.79 3.14
CA VAL A 158 -10.40 -2.57 3.83
C VAL A 158 -10.24 -2.71 5.34
N GLU A 159 -10.66 -3.85 5.88
CA GLU A 159 -10.61 -4.13 7.32
C GLU A 159 -9.18 -4.08 7.88
N ALA A 160 -8.18 -4.53 7.12
CA ALA A 160 -6.78 -4.41 7.51
C ALA A 160 -6.40 -2.99 7.91
N HIS A 161 -6.83 -2.01 7.13
CA HIS A 161 -6.52 -0.60 7.36
C HIS A 161 -7.44 0.05 8.40
N TYR A 162 -8.68 -0.40 8.50
CA TYR A 162 -9.59 0.02 9.56
C TYR A 162 -9.09 -0.41 10.95
N LEU A 163 -8.59 -1.64 11.06
CA LEU A 163 -8.12 -2.19 12.33
C LEU A 163 -6.69 -1.76 12.71
N THR A 164 -5.86 -1.32 11.76
CA THR A 164 -4.45 -1.05 12.03
C THR A 164 -4.01 0.34 11.61
N THR A 165 -4.00 0.66 10.33
CA THR A 165 -3.46 1.94 9.81
C THR A 165 -4.22 3.14 10.34
N GLY A 166 -5.54 3.10 10.36
CA GLY A 166 -6.39 4.17 10.88
C GLY A 166 -6.12 4.46 12.36
N PRO A 167 -6.21 3.46 13.26
CA PRO A 167 -5.88 3.62 14.67
C PRO A 167 -4.46 4.11 14.92
N GLU A 168 -3.46 3.59 14.19
CA GLU A 168 -2.06 4.03 14.31
C GLU A 168 -1.92 5.52 13.99
N ILE A 169 -2.49 5.98 12.87
CA ILE A 169 -2.44 7.39 12.47
C ILE A 169 -3.13 8.28 13.50
N TRP A 170 -4.31 7.89 13.97
CA TRP A 170 -5.04 8.63 15.00
C TRP A 170 -4.24 8.78 16.28
N GLN A 171 -3.69 7.68 16.79
CA GLN A 171 -2.87 7.67 18.00
C GLN A 171 -1.58 8.48 17.82
N GLN A 172 -0.86 8.27 16.73
CA GLN A 172 0.42 8.95 16.46
C GLN A 172 0.28 10.46 16.28
N THR A 173 -0.87 10.92 15.81
CA THR A 173 -1.17 12.37 15.69
C THR A 173 -1.83 12.96 16.94
N GLY A 174 -2.09 12.13 17.97
CA GLY A 174 -2.87 12.55 19.15
C GLY A 174 -4.26 13.07 18.79
N GLY A 175 -4.85 12.54 17.72
CA GLY A 175 -6.16 12.95 17.20
C GLY A 175 -6.18 14.32 16.50
N LYS A 176 -5.01 14.91 16.22
CA LYS A 176 -4.91 16.26 15.62
C LYS A 176 -4.88 16.26 14.09
N ILE A 177 -4.97 15.09 13.46
CA ILE A 177 -5.02 14.99 12.00
C ILE A 177 -6.22 15.73 11.44
N THR A 178 -6.01 16.53 10.37
CA THR A 178 -7.05 17.27 9.66
C THR A 178 -7.27 16.75 8.23
N HIS A 179 -6.23 16.21 7.60
CA HIS A 179 -6.28 15.68 6.23
C HIS A 179 -5.56 14.35 6.15
N PHE A 180 -6.19 13.38 5.52
CA PHE A 180 -5.58 12.09 5.17
C PHE A 180 -5.46 11.99 3.65
N VAL A 181 -4.25 11.73 3.16
CA VAL A 181 -3.92 11.68 1.73
C VAL A 181 -3.45 10.29 1.34
N SER A 182 -4.13 9.66 0.40
CA SER A 182 -3.83 8.29 -0.02
C SER A 182 -3.96 8.11 -1.53
N SER A 183 -2.95 7.50 -2.13
CA SER A 183 -2.99 7.01 -3.49
C SER A 183 -4.02 5.89 -3.64
N MET A 184 -4.79 5.91 -4.74
CA MET A 184 -5.86 4.95 -5.01
C MET A 184 -5.42 3.89 -6.02
N GLY A 185 -5.07 2.70 -5.51
CA GLY A 185 -4.90 1.47 -6.31
C GLY A 185 -6.11 0.56 -6.14
N THR A 186 -6.07 -0.41 -5.23
CA THR A 186 -7.24 -1.22 -4.85
C THR A 186 -8.29 -0.43 -4.07
N THR A 187 -7.94 0.74 -3.59
CA THR A 187 -8.71 1.61 -2.69
C THR A 187 -8.82 1.12 -1.23
N GLY A 188 -8.28 -0.06 -0.90
CA GLY A 188 -8.38 -0.62 0.46
C GLY A 188 -7.86 0.31 1.55
N THR A 189 -6.71 0.96 1.32
CA THR A 189 -6.10 1.87 2.29
C THR A 189 -7.02 3.06 2.59
N ILE A 190 -7.46 3.76 1.55
CA ILE A 190 -8.29 4.95 1.73
C ILE A 190 -9.66 4.58 2.32
N MET A 191 -10.23 3.44 1.95
CA MET A 191 -11.51 2.98 2.47
C MET A 191 -11.43 2.60 3.95
N GLY A 192 -10.42 1.86 4.36
CA GLY A 192 -10.27 1.44 5.76
C GLY A 192 -9.91 2.60 6.68
N VAL A 193 -8.93 3.42 6.27
CA VAL A 193 -8.50 4.58 7.07
C VAL A 193 -9.60 5.63 7.14
N SER A 194 -10.29 5.95 6.03
CA SER A 194 -11.38 6.92 6.04
C SER A 194 -12.53 6.51 6.94
N LYS A 195 -12.89 5.21 6.94
CA LYS A 195 -13.91 4.69 7.83
C LYS A 195 -13.55 4.97 9.29
N TYR A 196 -12.36 4.59 9.70
CA TYR A 196 -11.90 4.79 11.08
C TYR A 196 -11.81 6.28 11.45
N LEU A 197 -11.14 7.08 10.62
CA LEU A 197 -10.92 8.49 10.93
C LEU A 197 -12.22 9.30 10.97
N LYS A 198 -13.19 9.03 10.07
CA LYS A 198 -14.50 9.69 10.08
C LYS A 198 -15.36 9.30 11.28
N GLU A 199 -15.19 8.10 11.81
CA GLU A 199 -15.83 7.68 13.08
C GLU A 199 -15.24 8.44 14.28
N MET A 200 -13.93 8.74 14.25
CA MET A 200 -13.25 9.50 15.30
C MET A 200 -13.53 11.01 15.21
N ASN A 201 -13.50 11.56 14.02
CA ASN A 201 -13.80 12.97 13.74
C ASN A 201 -14.30 13.14 12.29
N PRO A 202 -15.59 13.45 12.07
CA PRO A 202 -16.18 13.58 10.74
C PRO A 202 -15.63 14.75 9.91
N ASP A 203 -14.97 15.73 10.54
CA ASP A 203 -14.41 16.90 9.85
C ASP A 203 -13.09 16.62 9.13
N ILE A 204 -12.44 15.47 9.41
CA ILE A 204 -11.20 15.10 8.74
C ILE A 204 -11.44 14.95 7.24
N GLN A 205 -10.64 15.67 6.45
CA GLN A 205 -10.72 15.64 4.99
C GLN A 205 -9.98 14.40 4.45
N ILE A 206 -10.68 13.61 3.66
CA ILE A 206 -10.15 12.40 3.01
C ILE A 206 -9.84 12.74 1.55
N VAL A 207 -8.56 12.69 1.20
CA VAL A 207 -8.07 13.07 -0.13
C VAL A 207 -7.51 11.85 -0.86
N GLY A 208 -8.20 11.46 -1.93
CA GLY A 208 -7.79 10.39 -2.83
C GLY A 208 -6.93 10.92 -3.97
N LEU A 209 -5.94 10.15 -4.39
CA LEU A 209 -5.03 10.52 -5.46
C LEU A 209 -5.12 9.52 -6.61
N GLN A 210 -5.16 10.04 -7.84
CA GLN A 210 -5.14 9.24 -9.06
C GLN A 210 -4.19 9.88 -10.09
N PRO A 211 -3.67 9.14 -11.07
CA PRO A 211 -2.86 9.72 -12.14
C PRO A 211 -3.69 10.72 -12.95
N SER A 212 -3.10 11.83 -13.38
CA SER A 212 -3.71 12.72 -14.37
C SER A 212 -3.84 12.00 -15.73
N ASP A 213 -4.67 12.53 -16.62
CA ASP A 213 -4.85 11.95 -17.95
C ASP A 213 -3.51 11.82 -18.67
N GLY A 214 -3.28 10.64 -19.27
CA GLY A 214 -2.02 10.31 -19.96
C GLY A 214 -0.84 9.98 -19.03
N SER A 215 -1.01 10.07 -17.70
CA SER A 215 0.01 9.68 -16.73
C SER A 215 -0.10 8.22 -16.34
N SER A 216 1.06 7.56 -16.13
CA SER A 216 1.16 6.20 -15.60
C SER A 216 2.04 6.21 -14.36
N ILE A 217 1.46 5.92 -13.20
CA ILE A 217 2.16 5.89 -11.91
C ILE A 217 2.01 4.50 -11.31
N ALA A 218 3.13 3.85 -11.01
CA ALA A 218 3.12 2.50 -10.44
C ALA A 218 2.34 2.46 -9.11
N GLY A 219 1.43 1.49 -8.99
CA GLY A 219 0.66 1.26 -7.76
C GLY A 219 -0.63 2.06 -7.62
N ILE A 220 -0.90 3.01 -8.51
CA ILE A 220 -2.15 3.77 -8.54
C ILE A 220 -2.80 3.75 -9.91
N ARG A 221 -4.11 3.93 -9.96
CA ARG A 221 -4.87 3.93 -11.21
C ARG A 221 -5.95 5.01 -11.22
N ARG A 222 -6.21 5.56 -12.40
CA ARG A 222 -7.46 6.23 -12.71
C ARG A 222 -8.42 5.15 -13.21
N TRP A 223 -9.37 4.79 -12.39
CA TRP A 223 -10.32 3.73 -12.71
C TRP A 223 -11.43 4.24 -13.62
N PRO A 224 -11.72 3.59 -14.76
CA PRO A 224 -13.01 3.74 -15.42
C PRO A 224 -14.13 3.29 -14.49
N GLU A 225 -15.30 3.91 -14.59
CA GLU A 225 -16.42 3.66 -13.67
C GLU A 225 -16.83 2.18 -13.63
N GLU A 226 -16.83 1.52 -14.80
CA GLU A 226 -17.17 0.11 -14.95
C GLU A 226 -16.15 -0.87 -14.32
N TYR A 227 -14.93 -0.42 -14.04
CA TYR A 227 -13.86 -1.25 -13.46
C TYR A 227 -13.47 -0.84 -12.04
N LEU A 228 -14.23 0.04 -11.41
CA LEU A 228 -13.98 0.44 -10.03
C LEU A 228 -13.90 -0.80 -9.12
N PRO A 229 -12.93 -0.86 -8.19
CA PRO A 229 -12.91 -1.89 -7.17
C PRO A 229 -14.25 -1.94 -6.42
N THR A 230 -14.79 -3.13 -6.21
CA THR A 230 -16.11 -3.28 -5.56
C THR A 230 -16.10 -2.88 -4.09
N ILE A 231 -14.91 -2.77 -3.50
CA ILE A 231 -14.71 -2.25 -2.13
C ILE A 231 -14.70 -0.71 -2.05
N PHE A 232 -14.72 -0.01 -3.19
CA PHE A 232 -14.64 1.45 -3.23
C PHE A 232 -16.00 2.10 -2.96
N ASP A 233 -16.04 3.01 -2.00
CA ASP A 233 -17.18 3.87 -1.69
C ASP A 233 -16.77 5.33 -1.90
N ARG A 234 -17.23 5.91 -3.03
CA ARG A 234 -16.91 7.29 -3.41
C ARG A 234 -17.36 8.32 -2.37
N SER A 235 -18.42 8.05 -1.62
CA SER A 235 -18.96 8.96 -0.63
C SER A 235 -18.02 9.24 0.55
N ARG A 236 -17.02 8.36 0.76
CA ARG A 236 -16.01 8.51 1.83
C ARG A 236 -14.82 9.37 1.43
N VAL A 237 -14.73 9.81 0.17
CA VAL A 237 -13.61 10.60 -0.34
C VAL A 237 -14.08 12.01 -0.59
N ASP A 238 -13.60 12.97 0.22
CA ASP A 238 -14.03 14.36 0.16
C ASP A 238 -13.47 15.07 -1.08
N ARG A 239 -12.21 14.77 -1.45
CA ARG A 239 -11.53 15.36 -2.62
C ARG A 239 -10.70 14.33 -3.35
N ILE A 240 -10.67 14.40 -4.69
CA ILE A 240 -9.73 13.65 -5.52
C ILE A 240 -8.79 14.64 -6.21
N ILE A 241 -7.49 14.37 -6.16
CA ILE A 241 -6.44 15.15 -6.81
C ILE A 241 -5.79 14.30 -7.90
N ASP A 242 -5.73 14.87 -9.11
CA ASP A 242 -5.02 14.30 -10.24
C ASP A 242 -3.53 14.61 -10.15
N ILE A 243 -2.68 13.60 -10.23
CA ILE A 243 -1.24 13.74 -10.09
C ILE A 243 -0.56 13.59 -11.46
N PRO A 244 0.15 14.63 -11.94
CA PRO A 244 1.01 14.47 -13.09
C PRO A 244 2.19 13.55 -12.78
N GLN A 245 2.48 12.60 -13.67
CA GLN A 245 3.58 11.64 -13.48
C GLN A 245 4.92 12.34 -13.21
N ILE A 246 5.22 13.40 -13.96
CA ILE A 246 6.47 14.14 -13.83
C ILE A 246 6.64 14.77 -12.43
N GLU A 247 5.57 15.26 -11.85
CA GLU A 247 5.58 15.84 -10.50
C GLU A 247 5.76 14.76 -9.43
N ALA A 248 5.14 13.59 -9.63
CA ALA A 248 5.32 12.44 -8.74
C ALA A 248 6.78 11.95 -8.76
N GLU A 249 7.38 11.80 -9.94
CA GLU A 249 8.77 11.37 -10.09
C GLU A 249 9.78 12.39 -9.54
N LYS A 250 9.57 13.67 -9.84
CA LYS A 250 10.40 14.77 -9.31
C LYS A 250 10.33 14.84 -7.78
N THR A 251 9.14 14.73 -7.22
CA THR A 251 8.96 14.78 -5.77
C THR A 251 9.51 13.52 -5.10
N MET A 252 9.42 12.35 -5.72
CA MET A 252 10.05 11.12 -5.26
C MET A 252 11.57 11.30 -5.10
N ARG A 253 12.26 11.89 -6.09
CA ARG A 253 13.70 12.18 -6.00
C ARG A 253 14.01 13.20 -4.90
N LYS A 254 13.23 14.28 -4.83
CA LYS A 254 13.37 15.30 -3.77
C LYS A 254 13.13 14.74 -2.37
N LEU A 255 12.20 13.81 -2.21
CA LEU A 255 11.92 13.15 -0.94
C LEU A 255 13.17 12.40 -0.43
N ALA A 256 13.87 11.68 -1.30
CA ALA A 256 15.13 11.04 -0.97
C ALA A 256 16.24 12.06 -0.65
N GLN A 257 16.41 13.06 -1.51
CA GLN A 257 17.51 14.03 -1.40
C GLN A 257 17.36 15.01 -0.23
N LYS A 258 16.15 15.42 0.10
CA LYS A 258 15.87 16.47 1.09
C LYS A 258 15.41 15.91 2.44
N GLU A 259 14.71 14.80 2.46
CA GLU A 259 14.15 14.22 3.69
C GLU A 259 14.83 12.89 4.09
N GLY A 260 15.68 12.32 3.23
CA GLY A 260 16.31 11.01 3.46
C GLY A 260 15.34 9.83 3.33
N ILE A 261 14.18 10.04 2.70
CA ILE A 261 13.15 9.01 2.54
C ILE A 261 13.16 8.52 1.09
N SER A 262 13.72 7.33 0.87
CA SER A 262 13.68 6.66 -0.45
C SER A 262 12.38 5.87 -0.60
N ALA A 263 11.55 6.27 -1.58
CA ALA A 263 10.21 5.72 -1.78
C ALA A 263 9.88 5.62 -3.27
N GLY A 264 8.77 4.96 -3.62
CA GLY A 264 8.29 4.84 -4.99
C GLY A 264 7.57 6.08 -5.51
N THR A 265 7.24 6.06 -6.80
CA THR A 265 6.62 7.20 -7.50
C THR A 265 5.25 7.59 -6.93
N SER A 266 4.43 6.62 -6.52
CA SER A 266 3.13 6.90 -5.88
C SER A 266 3.29 7.70 -4.58
N SER A 267 4.36 7.42 -3.83
CA SER A 267 4.71 8.18 -2.60
C SER A 267 5.16 9.60 -2.93
N GLY A 268 5.92 9.78 -4.01
CA GLY A 268 6.27 11.11 -4.53
C GLY A 268 5.02 11.92 -4.85
N GLY A 269 4.04 11.32 -5.52
CA GLY A 269 2.74 11.93 -5.79
C GLY A 269 1.95 12.28 -4.53
N ALA A 270 1.98 11.41 -3.52
CA ALA A 270 1.32 11.67 -2.24
C ALA A 270 1.95 12.86 -1.50
N VAL A 271 3.27 12.97 -1.50
CA VAL A 271 3.97 14.12 -0.91
C VAL A 271 3.71 15.41 -1.69
N TRP A 272 3.74 15.34 -3.03
CA TRP A 272 3.43 16.50 -3.88
C TRP A 272 2.02 17.06 -3.58
N ALA A 273 1.02 16.20 -3.55
CA ALA A 273 -0.34 16.60 -3.24
C ALA A 273 -0.47 17.15 -1.80
N SER A 274 0.25 16.55 -0.85
CA SER A 274 0.24 16.99 0.55
C SER A 274 0.87 18.38 0.72
N ILE A 275 1.91 18.71 -0.04
CA ILE A 275 2.50 20.06 -0.04
C ILE A 275 1.50 21.08 -0.59
N LYS A 276 0.80 20.75 -1.69
CA LYS A 276 -0.26 21.60 -2.25
C LYS A 276 -1.38 21.88 -1.24
N LEU A 277 -1.83 20.84 -0.55
CA LEU A 277 -2.82 20.98 0.52
C LEU A 277 -2.30 21.82 1.69
N ALA A 278 -1.02 21.69 2.03
CA ALA A 278 -0.39 22.48 3.09
C ALA A 278 -0.31 23.97 2.75
N GLU A 279 -0.08 24.31 1.49
CA GLU A 279 -0.12 25.69 0.98
C GLU A 279 -1.54 26.28 1.05
N GLU A 280 -2.56 25.46 0.79
CA GLU A 280 -3.98 25.86 0.82
C GLU A 280 -4.54 25.96 2.26
N ASN A 281 -3.96 25.25 3.25
CA ASN A 281 -4.54 25.05 4.58
C ASN A 281 -3.54 25.37 5.71
N PRO A 282 -3.30 26.65 6.03
CA PRO A 282 -2.45 27.02 7.16
C PRO A 282 -2.91 26.37 8.48
N GLY A 283 -1.98 25.82 9.23
CA GLY A 283 -2.27 25.14 10.50
C GLY A 283 -2.79 23.69 10.39
N ALA A 284 -2.97 23.18 9.18
CA ALA A 284 -3.40 21.80 8.97
C ALA A 284 -2.36 20.77 9.46
N VAL A 285 -2.83 19.61 9.89
CA VAL A 285 -2.03 18.41 10.13
C VAL A 285 -2.40 17.38 9.07
N ILE A 286 -1.52 17.19 8.11
CA ILE A 286 -1.73 16.39 6.90
C ILE A 286 -0.92 15.11 7.01
N VAL A 287 -1.56 13.95 6.90
CA VAL A 287 -0.88 12.65 6.87
C VAL A 287 -0.99 12.07 5.47
N CYS A 288 0.14 11.70 4.87
CA CYS A 288 0.19 10.96 3.62
C CYS A 288 0.85 9.59 3.78
N ILE A 289 0.43 8.64 2.94
CA ILE A 289 0.98 7.29 2.92
C ILE A 289 2.21 7.25 2.01
N ILE A 290 3.34 6.81 2.56
CA ILE A 290 4.53 6.42 1.81
C ILE A 290 4.45 4.92 1.57
N CYS A 291 3.98 4.54 0.39
CA CYS A 291 3.46 3.20 0.11
C CYS A 291 4.51 2.09 0.16
N ASP A 292 5.73 2.37 -0.31
CA ASP A 292 6.81 1.38 -0.43
C ASP A 292 8.20 2.04 -0.42
N ARG A 293 9.24 1.20 -0.54
CA ARG A 293 10.63 1.64 -0.60
C ARG A 293 11.10 1.88 -2.03
N GLY A 294 12.03 2.84 -2.17
CA GLY A 294 12.61 3.23 -3.45
C GLY A 294 13.54 2.18 -4.08
N ASP A 295 14.09 1.26 -3.29
CA ASP A 295 14.96 0.17 -3.77
C ASP A 295 14.30 -0.71 -4.83
N ARG A 296 12.97 -0.79 -4.85
CA ARG A 296 12.17 -1.50 -5.87
C ARG A 296 12.14 -0.83 -7.25
N TYR A 297 12.68 0.38 -7.37
CA TYR A 297 12.63 1.20 -8.56
C TYR A 297 14.01 1.57 -9.11
N LEU A 298 15.11 1.04 -8.54
CA LEU A 298 16.47 1.38 -8.94
C LEU A 298 16.76 1.04 -10.40
N SER A 299 16.30 -0.13 -10.87
CA SER A 299 16.49 -0.57 -12.27
C SER A 299 15.65 0.22 -13.27
N THR A 300 14.66 0.99 -12.83
CA THR A 300 13.82 1.79 -13.72
C THR A 300 14.52 3.04 -14.25
N GLY A 301 15.68 3.40 -13.69
CA GLY A 301 16.41 4.63 -14.02
C GLY A 301 15.79 5.91 -13.48
N LEU A 302 14.66 5.85 -12.77
CA LEU A 302 13.94 7.04 -12.26
C LEU A 302 14.77 7.89 -11.30
N PHE A 303 15.68 7.28 -10.54
CA PHE A 303 16.59 7.99 -9.63
C PHE A 303 17.84 8.58 -10.32
N SER A 304 18.11 8.19 -11.58
CA SER A 304 19.25 8.68 -12.34
C SER A 304 18.96 9.96 -13.13
N VAL A 305 17.70 10.39 -13.16
CA VAL A 305 17.30 11.63 -13.84
C VAL A 305 17.71 12.83 -12.98
N GLN A 306 18.36 13.81 -13.62
CA GLN A 306 18.65 15.10 -13.00
C GLN A 306 17.47 16.05 -13.26
N ASP A 307 16.83 16.48 -12.20
CA ASP A 307 15.82 17.53 -12.30
C ASP A 307 16.52 18.89 -12.47
N PRO A 308 16.05 19.77 -13.36
CA PRO A 308 16.53 21.15 -13.39
C PRO A 308 16.24 21.82 -12.04
N GLU A 309 17.19 22.66 -11.60
CA GLU A 309 17.12 23.41 -10.31
C GLU A 309 15.89 24.32 -10.23
#